data_34b47d181b217aea946ed5f5de27e21b
#
_entry.id   34b47d181b217aea946ed5f5de27e21b
#
_cell.length_a   1.000
_cell.length_b   1.000
_cell.length_c   1.000
_cell.angle_alpha   90.00
_cell.angle_beta   90.00
_cell.angle_gamma   90.00
#
_symmetry.space_group_name_H-M   'P 1'
#
loop_
_entity.id
_entity.type
_entity.pdbx_description
1 polymer ?
#
loop_
_entity_poly.entity_id
_entity_poly.type
_entity_poly.pdbx_seq_one_letter_code
_entity_poly.pdbx_strand_id
1 'polypeptide(L)'
;MVLPSGQTQVSVILDCSCESHVGGAQFSIPGGYSIANNLLKRWASQGRTEEESWQGPAVPQVQITLQDGHMKYMLLRIVDDSGNEQNIVRGDMRAGYHRDVLAHTERELAPLQVTQCGGGSLEIGGEGEWLNVFGSSSQFGEADHVLTAQLLRQALPFTFIKVLQTS
;
A
#
# COMPACT_ATOMS: atom_id res chain seq x y z
N MET A 1 0.57 -5.04 -34.47
CA MET A 1 0.08 -6.37 -34.91
C MET A 1 -1.38 -6.24 -35.27
N VAL A 2 -1.69 -6.43 -36.53
CA VAL A 2 -3.06 -6.37 -37.01
C VAL A 2 -3.60 -7.79 -36.96
N LEU A 3 -4.65 -8.02 -36.21
CA LEU A 3 -5.35 -9.30 -36.23
C LEU A 3 -6.17 -9.40 -37.51
N PRO A 4 -6.25 -10.57 -38.13
CA PRO A 4 -7.06 -10.80 -39.31
C PRO A 4 -8.53 -10.78 -38.89
N SER A 5 -9.17 -9.70 -39.01
CA SER A 5 -10.62 -9.47 -38.87
C SER A 5 -10.96 -8.01 -38.55
N GLY A 6 -10.04 -7.08 -38.84
CA GLY A 6 -10.32 -5.65 -38.67
C GLY A 6 -10.56 -5.20 -37.22
N GLN A 7 -10.04 -5.92 -36.25
CA GLN A 7 -10.12 -5.52 -34.86
C GLN A 7 -9.00 -4.54 -34.50
N THR A 8 -9.37 -3.43 -34.00
CA THR A 8 -8.43 -2.39 -33.56
C THR A 8 -7.88 -2.76 -32.18
N GLN A 9 -6.61 -2.83 -32.09
CA GLN A 9 -5.90 -2.99 -30.86
C GLN A 9 -5.80 -1.66 -30.12
N VAL A 10 -6.16 -1.65 -28.88
CA VAL A 10 -5.79 -0.58 -27.97
C VAL A 10 -4.50 -1.00 -27.28
N SER A 11 -3.45 -0.25 -27.49
CA SER A 11 -2.26 -0.42 -26.68
C SER A 11 -2.56 0.03 -25.29
N VAL A 12 -2.52 -0.89 -24.38
CA VAL A 12 -2.36 -0.55 -22.98
C VAL A 12 -0.86 -0.52 -22.74
N ILE A 13 -0.29 0.67 -22.73
CA ILE A 13 1.06 0.85 -22.27
C ILE A 13 0.99 0.88 -20.76
N LEU A 14 1.40 -0.19 -20.15
CA LEU A 14 1.41 -0.32 -18.69
C LEU A 14 2.66 0.30 -18.07
N ASP A 15 3.43 1.03 -18.84
CA ASP A 15 4.63 1.66 -18.32
C ASP A 15 4.59 3.16 -18.54
N CYS A 16 4.29 3.83 -17.47
CA CYS A 16 4.28 5.29 -17.43
C CYS A 16 5.67 5.90 -17.43
N SER A 17 6.70 5.12 -17.34
CA SER A 17 8.06 5.61 -17.27
C SER A 17 8.80 5.61 -18.58
N CYS A 18 8.20 5.03 -19.63
CA CYS A 18 8.84 4.96 -20.93
C CYS A 18 8.11 5.82 -21.94
N GLU A 19 8.64 6.95 -22.17
CA GLU A 19 8.28 7.79 -23.29
C GLU A 19 8.57 7.18 -24.64
N SER A 20 9.12 6.01 -24.63
CA SER A 20 9.62 5.42 -25.83
C SER A 20 8.81 4.29 -26.23
N HIS A 21 7.93 4.38 -26.74
CA HIS A 21 7.37 3.62 -27.39
C HIS A 21 6.72 2.91 -27.66
N VAL A 22 6.23 2.91 -27.56
CA VAL A 22 5.54 2.92 -28.40
C VAL A 22 5.58 2.04 -29.55
N GLY A 23 6.07 1.07 -29.59
CA GLY A 23 5.72 0.12 -30.59
C GLY A 23 4.31 -0.37 -30.34
N GLY A 24 3.38 0.44 -30.62
CA GLY A 24 2.04 0.29 -30.23
C GLY A 24 1.37 -0.93 -30.79
N ALA A 25 0.89 -1.74 -29.96
CA ALA A 25 -0.18 -2.61 -30.33
C ALA A 25 -1.48 -1.80 -30.31
N GLN A 26 -2.06 -1.52 -31.41
CA GLN A 26 -3.36 -0.87 -31.53
C GLN A 26 -4.44 -1.93 -31.62
N PHE A 27 -5.41 -1.85 -30.76
CA PHE A 27 -6.54 -2.76 -30.78
C PHE A 27 -7.77 -2.07 -31.34
N SER A 28 -8.42 -2.70 -32.27
CA SER A 28 -9.75 -2.33 -32.68
C SER A 28 -10.75 -3.29 -32.04
N ILE A 29 -11.49 -2.82 -31.11
CA ILE A 29 -12.61 -3.56 -30.56
C ILE A 29 -13.85 -3.11 -31.33
N PRO A 30 -14.56 -3.98 -32.05
CA PRO A 30 -15.81 -3.59 -32.70
C PRO A 30 -16.80 -3.07 -31.67
N GLY A 31 -17.23 -1.83 -31.81
CA GLY A 31 -18.15 -1.20 -30.86
C GLY A 31 -17.57 -0.83 -29.51
N GLY A 32 -16.26 -0.91 -29.34
CA GLY A 32 -15.63 -0.96 -28.02
C GLY A 32 -15.08 0.35 -27.45
N TYR A 33 -15.28 1.49 -28.08
CA TYR A 33 -14.81 2.76 -27.52
C TYR A 33 -15.38 3.03 -26.12
N SER A 34 -16.60 2.56 -25.87
CA SER A 34 -17.25 2.75 -24.59
C SER A 34 -16.62 1.89 -23.48
N ILE A 35 -16.20 0.67 -23.80
CA ILE A 35 -15.62 -0.24 -22.81
C ILE A 35 -14.19 0.16 -22.49
N ALA A 36 -13.40 0.51 -23.49
CA ALA A 36 -12.02 0.96 -23.30
C ALA A 36 -11.98 2.28 -22.51
N ASN A 37 -12.85 3.23 -22.83
CA ASN A 37 -12.96 4.48 -22.08
C ASN A 37 -13.45 4.26 -20.64
N ASN A 38 -14.35 3.32 -20.43
CA ASN A 38 -14.81 2.99 -19.09
C ASN A 38 -13.74 2.26 -18.28
N LEU A 39 -12.96 1.38 -18.92
CA LEU A 39 -11.82 0.75 -18.26
C LEU A 39 -10.72 1.74 -17.94
N LEU A 40 -10.40 2.65 -18.85
CA LEU A 40 -9.42 3.72 -18.62
C LEU A 40 -9.88 4.71 -17.56
N LYS A 41 -11.15 5.09 -17.57
CA LYS A 41 -11.73 5.93 -16.51
C LYS A 41 -11.75 5.22 -15.16
N ARG A 42 -12.07 3.94 -15.14
CA ARG A 42 -12.07 3.14 -13.94
C ARG A 42 -10.66 2.92 -13.42
N TRP A 43 -9.69 2.73 -14.31
CA TRP A 43 -8.29 2.62 -13.96
C TRP A 43 -7.70 3.95 -13.49
N ALA A 44 -8.01 5.05 -14.17
CA ALA A 44 -7.61 6.39 -13.75
C ALA A 44 -8.25 6.81 -12.41
N SER A 45 -9.45 6.30 -12.10
CA SER A 45 -10.08 6.53 -10.80
C SER A 45 -9.57 5.61 -9.69
N GLN A 46 -9.01 4.46 -10.05
CA GLN A 46 -8.35 3.56 -9.10
C GLN A 46 -6.88 3.93 -8.84
N GLY A 47 -6.29 4.74 -9.70
CA GLY A 47 -4.94 5.25 -9.56
C GLY A 47 -4.82 6.53 -8.73
N ARG A 48 -5.90 7.02 -8.16
CA ARG A 48 -5.81 8.03 -7.10
C ARG A 48 -5.46 7.29 -5.83
N THR A 49 -4.17 7.16 -5.62
CA THR A 49 -3.63 6.76 -4.33
C THR A 49 -4.04 7.82 -3.31
N GLU A 50 -4.33 7.41 -2.10
CA GLU A 50 -4.62 8.33 -0.98
C GLU A 50 -3.51 9.39 -0.80
N GLU A 51 -2.37 9.20 -1.44
CA GLU A 51 -1.24 10.14 -1.49
C GLU A 51 -1.57 11.48 -2.18
N GLU A 52 -2.50 11.51 -3.15
CA GLU A 52 -2.86 12.77 -3.81
C GLU A 52 -3.68 13.72 -2.92
N SER A 53 -4.27 13.22 -1.85
CA SER A 53 -5.04 14.04 -0.91
C SER A 53 -4.21 14.54 0.28
N TRP A 54 -3.07 13.91 0.58
CA TRP A 54 -2.21 14.28 1.70
C TRP A 54 -1.43 15.56 1.38
N GLN A 55 -1.73 16.64 2.11
CA GLN A 55 -1.07 17.95 2.00
C GLN A 55 -0.10 18.21 3.15
N GLY A 56 0.03 17.28 4.06
CA GLY A 56 0.92 17.37 5.22
C GLY A 56 2.39 17.13 4.87
N PRO A 57 3.27 17.12 5.88
CA PRO A 57 4.68 16.81 5.69
C PRO A 57 4.87 15.41 5.10
N ALA A 58 5.96 15.20 4.37
CA ALA A 58 6.28 13.90 3.77
C ALA A 58 6.54 12.85 4.86
N VAL A 59 5.53 12.06 5.16
CA VAL A 59 5.60 10.95 6.12
C VAL A 59 5.58 9.64 5.34
N PRO A 60 6.59 8.77 5.49
CA PRO A 60 6.57 7.44 4.88
C PRO A 60 5.35 6.64 5.35
N GLN A 61 4.58 6.08 4.43
CA GLN A 61 3.43 5.25 4.79
C GLN A 61 3.84 3.98 5.54
N VAL A 62 4.99 3.43 5.23
CA VAL A 62 5.53 2.23 5.89
C VAL A 62 6.92 2.53 6.45
N GLN A 63 7.10 2.22 7.71
CA GLN A 63 8.39 2.27 8.38
C GLN A 63 8.52 1.05 9.28
N ILE A 64 9.26 0.07 8.78
CA ILE A 64 9.56 -1.19 9.45
C ILE A 64 11.02 -1.58 9.20
N THR A 65 11.57 -2.41 10.04
CA THR A 65 12.91 -2.98 9.83
C THR A 65 12.77 -4.26 9.00
N LEU A 66 13.40 -4.31 7.83
CA LEU A 66 13.43 -5.51 6.99
C LEU A 66 14.57 -6.43 7.42
N GLN A 67 14.48 -6.94 8.61
CA GLN A 67 15.38 -7.94 9.16
C GLN A 67 14.58 -9.18 9.51
N ASP A 68 15.14 -10.35 9.25
CA ASP A 68 14.49 -11.61 9.60
C ASP A 68 14.17 -11.69 11.08
N GLY A 69 12.96 -12.09 11.38
CA GLY A 69 12.48 -12.19 12.74
C GLY A 69 11.03 -11.74 12.90
N HIS A 70 10.67 -11.50 14.13
CA HIS A 70 9.32 -11.19 14.54
C HIS A 70 9.27 -9.79 15.17
N MET A 71 8.33 -8.95 14.74
CA MET A 71 8.13 -7.62 15.32
C MET A 71 6.65 -7.32 15.55
N LYS A 72 6.40 -6.43 16.49
CA LYS A 72 5.09 -5.83 16.68
C LYS A 72 4.92 -4.66 15.74
N TYR A 73 3.71 -4.52 15.17
CA TYR A 73 3.38 -3.38 14.33
C TYR A 73 2.07 -2.73 14.77
N MET A 74 1.92 -1.47 14.40
CA MET A 74 0.70 -0.69 14.55
C MET A 74 0.25 -0.18 13.19
N LEU A 75 -1.04 -0.30 12.92
CA LEU A 75 -1.72 0.48 11.89
C LEU A 75 -2.20 1.77 12.55
N LEU A 76 -1.77 2.88 12.03
CA LEU A 76 -2.04 4.20 12.59
C LEU A 76 -2.65 5.10 11.51
N ARG A 77 -3.40 6.09 11.93
CA ARG A 77 -3.90 7.16 11.09
C ARG A 77 -3.32 8.47 11.56
N ILE A 78 -2.78 9.24 10.64
CA ILE A 78 -2.30 10.59 10.90
C ILE A 78 -3.21 11.60 10.22
N VAL A 79 -3.35 12.77 10.85
CA VAL A 79 -4.18 13.87 10.36
C VAL A 79 -3.33 15.12 10.31
N ASP A 80 -3.35 15.83 9.19
CA ASP A 80 -2.68 17.11 9.04
C ASP A 80 -3.56 18.29 9.53
N ASP A 81 -2.99 19.49 9.55
CA ASP A 81 -3.70 20.70 9.96
C ASP A 81 -4.89 21.08 9.05
N SER A 82 -4.92 20.50 7.85
CA SER A 82 -6.04 20.69 6.89
C SER A 82 -7.13 19.65 7.04
N GLY A 83 -6.93 18.65 7.93
CA GLY A 83 -7.87 17.56 8.17
C GLY A 83 -7.74 16.42 7.17
N ASN A 84 -6.69 16.39 6.34
CA ASN A 84 -6.44 15.23 5.49
C ASN A 84 -5.89 14.08 6.32
N GLU A 85 -6.35 12.87 6.00
CA GLU A 85 -5.97 11.65 6.71
C GLU A 85 -5.06 10.77 5.86
N GLN A 86 -4.09 10.13 6.50
CA GLN A 86 -3.23 9.13 5.89
C GLN A 86 -3.07 7.93 6.83
N ASN A 87 -3.22 6.72 6.29
CA ASN A 87 -2.90 5.50 7.03
C ASN A 87 -1.41 5.17 6.89
N ILE A 88 -0.79 4.82 8.01
CA ILE A 88 0.61 4.47 8.08
C ILE A 88 0.82 3.18 8.87
N VAL A 89 1.86 2.45 8.52
CA VAL A 89 2.30 1.24 9.22
C VAL A 89 3.64 1.52 9.91
N ARG A 90 3.71 1.21 11.19
CA ARG A 90 4.92 1.33 12.00
C ARG A 90 5.23 0.02 12.70
N GLY A 91 6.47 -0.45 12.60
CA GLY A 91 6.92 -1.65 13.28
C GLY A 91 8.35 -1.50 13.80
N ASP A 92 8.60 -2.02 15.00
CA ASP A 92 9.92 -1.99 15.61
C ASP A 92 10.20 -3.33 16.28
N MET A 93 11.29 -3.99 15.89
CA MET A 93 11.73 -5.25 16.50
C MET A 93 12.16 -5.10 17.95
N ARG A 94 12.55 -3.88 18.36
CA ARG A 94 12.97 -3.58 19.73
C ARG A 94 11.79 -3.28 20.66
N ALA A 95 10.60 -3.04 20.09
CA ALA A 95 9.43 -2.74 20.87
C ALA A 95 8.91 -3.99 21.58
N GLY A 96 8.89 -3.95 22.90
CA GLY A 96 8.29 -5.03 23.71
C GLY A 96 6.77 -5.08 23.60
N TYR A 97 6.15 -3.91 23.44
CA TYR A 97 4.70 -3.74 23.41
C TYR A 97 4.27 -2.82 22.27
N HIS A 98 3.03 -2.98 21.81
CA HIS A 98 2.46 -2.10 20.77
C HIS A 98 2.42 -0.62 21.21
N ARG A 99 2.19 -0.35 22.50
CA ARG A 99 2.24 1.02 23.05
C ARG A 99 3.60 1.71 22.87
N ASP A 100 4.68 0.94 22.82
CA ASP A 100 6.03 1.49 22.65
C ASP A 100 6.21 1.98 21.20
N VAL A 101 5.64 1.22 20.23
CA VAL A 101 5.58 1.62 18.81
C VAL A 101 4.77 2.91 18.66
N LEU A 102 3.59 2.97 19.29
CA LEU A 102 2.71 4.15 19.25
C LEU A 102 3.43 5.37 19.85
N ALA A 103 3.95 5.27 21.07
CA ALA A 103 4.61 6.37 21.75
C ALA A 103 5.87 6.88 21.01
N HIS A 104 6.56 6.00 20.31
CA HIS A 104 7.68 6.39 19.45
C HIS A 104 7.20 7.20 18.25
N THR A 105 6.16 6.70 17.56
CA THR A 105 5.58 7.37 16.41
C THR A 105 4.97 8.72 16.75
N GLU A 106 4.25 8.85 17.86
CA GLU A 106 3.70 10.14 18.32
C GLU A 106 4.78 11.18 18.54
N ARG A 107 5.91 10.79 19.12
CA ARG A 107 7.04 11.70 19.31
C ARG A 107 7.74 12.09 18.01
N GLU A 108 7.88 11.12 17.11
CA GLU A 108 8.51 11.32 15.80
C GLU A 108 7.69 12.27 14.91
N LEU A 109 6.37 12.09 14.91
CA LEU A 109 5.48 12.80 14.02
C LEU A 109 4.85 14.06 14.61
N ALA A 110 5.18 14.45 15.85
CA ALA A 110 4.67 15.70 16.41
C ALA A 110 4.98 16.90 15.49
N PRO A 111 4.04 17.82 15.24
CA PRO A 111 2.75 17.99 15.93
C PRO A 111 1.56 17.27 15.28
N LEU A 112 1.75 16.38 14.31
CA LEU A 112 0.64 15.68 13.69
C LEU A 112 -0.17 14.88 14.72
N GLN A 113 -1.46 14.80 14.51
CA GLN A 113 -2.33 13.95 15.32
C GLN A 113 -2.18 12.49 14.85
N VAL A 114 -1.88 11.60 15.78
CA VAL A 114 -1.73 10.17 15.52
C VAL A 114 -2.86 9.43 16.23
N THR A 115 -3.63 8.67 15.47
CA THR A 115 -4.72 7.83 15.99
C THR A 115 -4.40 6.36 15.74
N GLN A 116 -4.55 5.53 16.75
CA GLN A 116 -4.34 4.10 16.64
C GLN A 116 -5.54 3.42 15.94
N CYS A 117 -5.27 2.51 15.01
CA CYS A 117 -6.24 1.72 14.27
C CYS A 117 -6.08 0.21 14.51
N GLY A 118 -5.38 -0.17 15.57
CA GLY A 118 -5.10 -1.54 15.94
C GLY A 118 -3.64 -1.93 15.74
N GLY A 119 -3.31 -3.12 16.18
CA GLY A 119 -1.96 -3.66 16.09
C GLY A 119 -1.96 -5.14 15.76
N GLY A 120 -0.80 -5.63 15.40
CA GLY A 120 -0.55 -7.03 15.08
C GLY A 120 0.93 -7.37 15.14
N SER A 121 1.27 -8.43 14.47
CA SER A 121 2.62 -8.94 14.38
C SER A 121 3.03 -9.11 12.92
N LEU A 122 4.28 -8.83 12.63
CA LEU A 122 4.95 -9.15 11.38
C LEU A 122 6.01 -10.21 11.64
N GLU A 123 6.07 -11.19 10.77
CA GLU A 123 7.17 -12.14 10.71
C GLU A 123 7.83 -12.00 9.34
N ILE A 124 9.13 -11.79 9.34
CA ILE A 124 9.94 -11.54 8.15
C ILE A 124 10.99 -12.64 8.04
N GLY A 125 11.21 -13.12 6.84
CA GLY A 125 12.26 -14.09 6.58
C GLY A 125 12.80 -14.02 5.16
N GLY A 126 13.88 -14.81 4.93
CA GLY A 126 14.56 -14.82 3.64
C GLY A 126 15.25 -13.50 3.31
N GLU A 127 15.79 -12.81 4.33
CA GLU A 127 16.40 -11.49 4.16
C GLU A 127 15.41 -10.46 3.55
N GLY A 128 14.14 -10.54 3.98
CA GLY A 128 13.07 -9.66 3.52
C GLY A 128 12.33 -10.16 2.27
N GLU A 129 12.59 -11.39 1.80
CA GLU A 129 11.88 -11.95 0.65
C GLU A 129 10.40 -12.20 0.92
N TRP A 130 10.05 -12.55 2.16
CA TRP A 130 8.66 -12.77 2.54
C TRP A 130 8.31 -12.15 3.88
N LEU A 131 7.03 -11.83 4.03
CA LEU A 131 6.48 -11.21 5.22
C LEU A 131 5.07 -11.74 5.49
N ASN A 132 4.83 -12.20 6.71
CA ASN A 132 3.52 -12.59 7.20
C ASN A 132 2.94 -11.49 8.10
N VAL A 133 1.66 -11.18 7.90
CA VAL A 133 0.89 -10.21 8.70
C VAL A 133 -0.16 -10.99 9.49
N PHE A 134 -0.19 -10.87 10.81
CA PHE A 134 -1.10 -11.65 11.66
C PHE A 134 -1.23 -11.08 13.07
N GLY A 135 -2.07 -11.71 13.88
CA GLY A 135 -2.19 -11.46 15.31
C GLY A 135 -2.91 -10.15 15.64
N SER A 136 -2.93 -9.82 16.91
CA SER A 136 -3.63 -8.65 17.43
C SER A 136 -2.88 -8.03 18.62
N SER A 137 -3.24 -6.80 18.94
CA SER A 137 -2.82 -6.14 20.16
C SER A 137 -3.85 -6.37 21.26
N SER A 138 -3.41 -6.85 22.41
CA SER A 138 -4.31 -6.99 23.57
C SER A 138 -4.88 -5.65 24.08
N GLN A 139 -4.16 -4.56 23.81
CA GLN A 139 -4.54 -3.22 24.26
C GLN A 139 -5.34 -2.46 23.20
N PHE A 140 -4.98 -2.60 21.92
CA PHE A 140 -5.51 -1.78 20.84
C PHE A 140 -6.38 -2.56 19.84
N GLY A 141 -6.55 -3.86 20.06
CA GLY A 141 -7.29 -4.72 19.15
C GLY A 141 -6.49 -5.14 17.93
N GLU A 142 -7.15 -5.84 17.03
CA GLU A 142 -6.60 -6.29 15.76
C GLU A 142 -6.62 -5.15 14.75
N ALA A 143 -5.51 -4.99 14.04
CA ALA A 143 -5.44 -4.06 12.92
C ALA A 143 -6.15 -4.64 11.69
N ASP A 144 -6.57 -3.79 10.76
CA ASP A 144 -6.96 -4.24 9.42
C ASP A 144 -5.74 -4.80 8.69
N HIS A 145 -5.57 -6.12 8.75
CA HIS A 145 -4.45 -6.81 8.12
C HIS A 145 -4.47 -6.72 6.60
N VAL A 146 -5.65 -6.59 5.98
CA VAL A 146 -5.78 -6.45 4.53
C VAL A 146 -5.26 -5.10 4.10
N LEU A 147 -5.69 -4.03 4.75
CA LEU A 147 -5.18 -2.68 4.51
C LEU A 147 -3.68 -2.60 4.80
N THR A 148 -3.23 -3.15 5.93
CA THR A 148 -1.80 -3.23 6.27
C THR A 148 -1.00 -3.91 5.17
N ALA A 149 -1.46 -5.07 4.67
CA ALA A 149 -0.78 -5.78 3.60
C ALA A 149 -0.78 -5.01 2.27
N GLN A 150 -1.81 -4.22 1.98
CA GLN A 150 -1.85 -3.34 0.80
C GLN A 150 -0.77 -2.26 0.88
N LEU A 151 -0.67 -1.56 2.02
CA LEU A 151 0.36 -0.55 2.26
C LEU A 151 1.77 -1.14 2.18
N LEU A 152 1.96 -2.31 2.78
CA LEU A 152 3.24 -3.02 2.73
C LEU A 152 3.63 -3.41 1.30
N ARG A 153 2.69 -3.89 0.47
CA ARG A 153 2.96 -4.26 -0.94
C ARG A 153 3.33 -3.05 -1.79
N GLN A 154 2.75 -1.89 -1.52
CA GLN A 154 3.12 -0.65 -2.20
C GLN A 154 4.55 -0.21 -1.86
N ALA A 155 4.92 -0.32 -0.58
CA ALA A 155 6.25 0.08 -0.11
C ALA A 155 7.34 -0.96 -0.38
N LEU A 156 6.98 -2.24 -0.48
CA LEU A 156 7.89 -3.38 -0.59
C LEU A 156 7.53 -4.25 -1.81
N PRO A 157 7.70 -3.76 -3.03
CA PRO A 157 7.21 -4.43 -4.23
C PRO A 157 7.87 -5.79 -4.53
N PHE A 158 9.02 -6.07 -3.92
CA PHE A 158 9.77 -7.31 -4.11
C PHE A 158 9.60 -8.32 -2.97
N THR A 159 8.81 -7.99 -1.96
CA THR A 159 8.54 -8.85 -0.80
C THR A 159 7.21 -9.58 -0.99
N PHE A 160 7.22 -10.89 -0.83
CA PHE A 160 5.99 -11.68 -0.83
C PHE A 160 5.24 -11.50 0.50
N ILE A 161 4.06 -10.89 0.45
CA ILE A 161 3.29 -10.54 1.65
C ILE A 161 2.04 -11.38 1.76
N LYS A 162 1.89 -12.08 2.87
CA LYS A 162 0.77 -12.96 3.21
C LYS A 162 0.08 -12.51 4.48
N VAL A 163 -1.25 -12.46 4.47
CA VAL A 163 -2.08 -12.30 5.67
C VAL A 163 -2.42 -13.68 6.21
N LEU A 164 -2.07 -13.94 7.45
CA LEU A 164 -2.45 -15.16 8.15
C LEU A 164 -3.67 -14.88 9.01
N GLN A 165 -4.73 -15.66 8.81
CA GLN A 165 -5.91 -15.57 9.66
C GLN A 165 -5.61 -16.31 10.98
N THR A 166 -5.79 -15.66 12.09
CA THR A 166 -5.84 -16.29 13.41
C THR A 166 -7.21 -16.92 13.58
N SER A 167 -7.22 -18.23 13.68
CA SER A 167 -8.44 -19.00 13.98
C SER A 167 -8.87 -18.77 15.41
#